data_ac6eaebaebe1aec0af55a4191b472af6
#
_entry.id   ac6eaebaebe1aec0af55a4191b472af6
#
_cell.length_a   1.000
_cell.length_b   1.000
_cell.length_c   1.000
_cell.angle_alpha   90.00
_cell.angle_beta   90.00
_cell.angle_gamma   90.00
#
_symmetry.space_group_name_H-M   'P 1'
#
loop_
_entity.id
_entity.type
_entity.pdbx_description
1 polymer ?
#
loop_
_entity_poly.entity_id
_entity_poly.type
_entity_poly.pdbx_seq_one_letter_code
_entity_poly.pdbx_strand_id
1 'polypeptide(L)' 'KTFVQDKVNKLIKYDKNITFIKVIFLKESRAEKVELIVNSKNNQYLTKCYSSVFEKTFIKAIDNIIVQIKKTKIKY' A
#
# COMPACT_ATOMS: atom_id res chain seq x y z
N LYS A 1 -10.25 -15.92 0.12
CA LYS A 1 -9.94 -14.56 0.29
C LYS A 1 -9.07 -14.30 1.43
N THR A 2 -8.17 -13.44 1.24
CA THR A 2 -7.19 -13.18 2.24
C THR A 2 -7.31 -11.72 2.70
N PHE A 3 -6.75 -11.46 3.87
CA PHE A 3 -6.64 -10.13 4.40
C PHE A 3 -5.93 -9.19 3.41
N VAL A 4 -4.85 -9.67 2.82
CA VAL A 4 -4.09 -8.89 1.87
C VAL A 4 -4.93 -8.52 0.65
N GLN A 5 -5.64 -9.49 0.10
CA GLN A 5 -6.46 -9.28 -1.08
C GLN A 5 -7.55 -8.24 -0.82
N ASP A 6 -8.19 -8.31 0.34
CA ASP A 6 -9.25 -7.36 0.68
C ASP A 6 -8.71 -5.93 0.75
N LYS A 7 -7.52 -5.76 1.34
CA LYS A 7 -6.94 -4.43 1.48
C LYS A 7 -6.47 -3.88 0.14
N VAL A 8 -5.93 -4.75 -0.71
CA VAL A 8 -5.51 -4.35 -2.05
C VAL A 8 -6.72 -3.91 -2.87
N ASN A 9 -7.83 -4.63 -2.76
CA ASN A 9 -9.04 -4.25 -3.48
C ASN A 9 -9.53 -2.88 -3.08
N LYS A 10 -9.31 -2.49 -1.82
CA LYS A 10 -9.69 -1.17 -1.35
C LYS A 10 -8.92 -0.07 -2.11
N LEU A 11 -7.65 -0.32 -2.40
CA LEU A 11 -6.85 0.65 -3.16
C LEU A 11 -7.44 0.88 -4.55
N ILE A 12 -7.87 -0.18 -5.20
CA ILE A 12 -8.41 -0.08 -6.54
C ILE A 12 -9.67 0.79 -6.57
N LYS A 13 -10.42 0.82 -5.48
CA LYS A 13 -11.58 1.68 -5.39
C LYS A 13 -11.22 3.15 -5.37
N TYR A 14 -10.05 3.48 -4.81
CA TYR A 14 -9.61 4.87 -4.75
C TYR A 14 -9.01 5.35 -6.05
N ASP A 15 -8.40 4.44 -6.82
CA ASP A 15 -7.78 4.80 -8.08
C ASP A 15 -7.96 3.68 -9.08
N LYS A 16 -8.89 3.87 -10.01
CA LYS A 16 -9.20 2.84 -10.99
C LYS A 16 -8.13 2.68 -12.06
N ASN A 17 -7.17 3.59 -12.08
CA ASN A 17 -6.08 3.52 -13.06
C ASN A 17 -4.88 2.72 -12.56
N ILE A 18 -5.01 2.08 -11.43
CA ILE A 18 -3.95 1.23 -10.90
C ILE A 18 -3.74 0.06 -11.84
N THR A 19 -2.50 -0.13 -12.28
CA THR A 19 -2.15 -1.20 -13.20
C THR A 19 -1.33 -2.29 -12.55
N PHE A 20 -0.72 -2.01 -11.40
CA PHE A 20 0.19 -2.97 -10.79
C PHE A 20 0.36 -2.66 -9.31
N ILE A 21 0.31 -3.69 -8.49
CA ILE A 21 0.55 -3.58 -7.07
C ILE A 21 1.54 -4.65 -6.67
N LYS A 22 2.61 -4.25 -6.02
CA LYS A 22 3.61 -5.18 -5.51
C LYS A 22 3.71 -5.03 -4.01
N VAL A 23 3.64 -6.16 -3.31
CA VAL A 23 3.76 -6.19 -1.86
C VAL A 23 4.98 -7.02 -1.51
N ILE A 24 5.89 -6.45 -0.74
CA ILE A 24 7.09 -7.14 -0.31
C ILE A 24 7.07 -7.25 1.21
N PHE A 25 7.20 -8.46 1.70
CA PHE A 25 7.25 -8.73 3.13
C PHE A 25 8.64 -9.19 3.50
N LEU A 26 9.25 -8.53 4.46
CA LEU A 26 10.53 -8.92 4.97
C LEU A 26 10.43 -9.06 6.48
N LYS A 27 10.93 -10.17 7.01
CA LYS A 27 10.96 -10.37 8.43
C LYS A 27 12.39 -10.18 8.90
N GLU A 28 12.57 -9.23 9.80
CA GLU A 28 13.85 -8.98 10.42
C GLU A 28 13.79 -9.43 11.86
N SER A 29 14.93 -9.47 12.53
CA SER A 29 15.00 -10.12 13.84
C SER A 29 13.98 -9.60 14.84
N ARG A 30 13.60 -8.33 14.78
CA ARG A 30 12.69 -7.75 15.75
C ARG A 30 11.52 -7.01 15.15
N ALA A 31 11.39 -7.03 13.85
CA ALA A 31 10.33 -6.28 13.22
C ALA A 31 9.97 -6.91 11.89
N GLU A 32 8.78 -6.59 11.42
CA GLU A 32 8.35 -6.97 10.09
C GLU A 32 8.27 -5.72 9.27
N LYS A 33 8.79 -5.80 8.06
CA LYS A 33 8.80 -4.69 7.13
C LYS A 33 7.85 -4.99 6.00
N VAL A 34 7.06 -4.01 5.62
CA VAL A 34 6.19 -4.10 4.46
C VAL A 34 6.56 -2.97 3.51
N GLU A 35 6.88 -3.33 2.28
CA GLU A 35 7.02 -2.36 1.21
C GLU A 35 5.86 -2.54 0.26
N LEU A 36 5.23 -1.45 -0.09
CA LEU A 36 4.08 -1.47 -0.98
C LEU A 36 4.35 -0.53 -2.13
N ILE A 37 4.31 -1.07 -3.33
CA ILE A 37 4.55 -0.31 -4.55
C ILE A 37 3.28 -0.40 -5.39
N VAL A 38 2.75 0.74 -5.75
CA VAL A 38 1.52 0.80 -6.54
C VAL A 38 1.77 1.66 -7.76
N ASN A 39 1.60 1.08 -8.93
CA ASN A 39 1.70 1.83 -10.18
C ASN A 39 0.31 2.11 -10.71
N SER A 40 0.05 3.34 -11.04
CA SER A 40 -1.16 3.67 -11.76
C SER A 40 -0.75 4.25 -13.11
N LYS A 41 -1.73 4.58 -13.94
CA LYS A 41 -1.46 5.01 -15.29
C LYS A 41 -0.44 6.12 -15.39
N ASN A 42 -0.51 7.10 -14.49
CA ASN A 42 0.36 8.28 -14.55
C ASN A 42 1.22 8.48 -13.32
N ASN A 43 1.10 7.60 -12.33
CA ASN A 43 1.76 7.83 -11.05
C ASN A 43 2.31 6.54 -10.47
N GLN A 44 3.27 6.68 -9.59
CA GLN A 44 3.77 5.58 -8.81
C GLN A 44 3.74 5.98 -7.35
N TYR A 45 3.21 5.10 -6.52
CA TYR A 45 3.15 5.33 -5.08
C TYR A 45 4.01 4.29 -4.39
N LEU A 46 4.71 4.70 -3.37
CA LEU A 46 5.62 3.82 -2.65
C LEU A 46 5.54 4.11 -1.18
N THR A 47 5.51 3.05 -0.37
CA THR A 47 5.61 3.23 1.07
C THR A 47 6.36 2.05 1.68
N LYS A 48 7.02 2.31 2.79
CA LYS A 48 7.71 1.31 3.58
C LYS A 48 7.29 1.50 5.03
N CYS A 49 6.87 0.43 5.66
CA CYS A 49 6.44 0.49 7.05
C CYS A 49 7.06 -0.64 7.85
N TYR A 50 7.27 -0.37 9.12
CA TYR A 50 7.86 -1.33 10.04
C TYR A 50 6.98 -1.46 11.26
N SER A 51 6.86 -2.66 11.78
CA SER A 51 6.15 -2.90 13.02
C SER A 51 6.46 -4.31 13.50
N SER A 52 6.08 -4.60 14.73
CA SER A 52 6.21 -5.96 15.24
C SER A 52 5.03 -6.84 14.86
N VAL A 53 3.97 -6.26 14.29
CA VAL A 53 2.78 -7.02 13.93
C VAL A 53 2.45 -6.77 12.45
N PHE A 54 2.52 -7.83 11.66
CA PHE A 54 2.33 -7.73 10.22
C PHE A 54 1.04 -7.03 9.83
N GLU A 55 -0.08 -7.42 10.42
CA GLU A 55 -1.37 -6.87 9.99
C GLU A 55 -1.44 -5.37 10.21
N LYS A 56 -0.91 -4.89 11.33
CA LYS A 56 -0.89 -3.46 11.59
C LYS A 56 0.01 -2.73 10.61
N THR A 57 1.15 -3.34 10.30
CA THR A 57 2.10 -2.75 9.35
C THR A 57 1.46 -2.64 7.97
N PHE A 58 0.77 -3.69 7.55
CA PHE A 58 0.15 -3.70 6.24
C PHE A 58 -0.97 -2.67 6.13
N ILE A 59 -1.82 -2.57 7.16
CA ILE A 59 -2.88 -1.58 7.18
C ILE A 59 -2.29 -0.17 7.08
N LYS A 60 -1.21 0.08 7.81
CA LYS A 60 -0.56 1.37 7.78
C LYS A 60 -0.02 1.69 6.39
N ALA A 61 0.57 0.69 5.73
CA ALA A 61 1.08 0.88 4.37
C ALA A 61 -0.07 1.21 3.40
N ILE A 62 -1.17 0.50 3.50
CA ILE A 62 -2.34 0.76 2.67
C ILE A 62 -2.84 2.19 2.90
N ASP A 63 -2.96 2.60 4.17
CA ASP A 63 -3.43 3.95 4.47
C ASP A 63 -2.49 5.01 3.92
N ASN A 64 -1.18 4.78 3.98
CA ASN A 64 -0.22 5.72 3.42
C ASN A 64 -0.40 5.88 1.91
N ILE A 65 -0.64 4.79 1.22
CA ILE A 65 -0.88 4.85 -0.22
C ILE A 65 -2.17 5.60 -0.51
N ILE A 66 -3.21 5.36 0.28
CA ILE A 66 -4.48 6.08 0.09
C ILE A 66 -4.28 7.57 0.24
N VAL A 67 -3.50 7.99 1.23
CA VAL A 67 -3.20 9.40 1.43
C VAL A 67 -2.49 9.98 0.20
N GLN A 68 -1.52 9.25 -0.35
CA GLN A 68 -0.81 9.70 -1.53
C GLN A 68 -1.75 9.84 -2.73
N ILE A 69 -2.65 8.88 -2.91
CA ILE A 69 -3.63 8.94 -3.99
C ILE A 69 -4.52 10.17 -3.84
N LYS A 70 -5.00 10.42 -2.64
CA LYS A 70 -5.88 11.56 -2.39
C LYS A 70 -5.17 12.87 -2.66
N LYS A 71 -3.92 12.99 -2.25
CA LYS A 71 -3.16 14.21 -2.51
C LYS A 71 -2.98 14.46 -3.99
N THR A 72 -2.76 13.40 -4.74
CA THR A 72 -2.58 13.51 -6.18
C THR A 72 -3.87 13.99 -6.85
N LYS A 73 -5.01 13.49 -6.39
CA LYS A 73 -6.28 13.85 -7.00
C LYS A 73 -6.75 15.26 -6.65
N ILE A 74 -6.35 15.74 -5.50
CA ILE A 74 -6.75 17.07 -5.07
C ILE A 74 -5.96 18.14 -5.76
N LYS A 75 -4.79 17.77 -6.21
CA LYS A 75 -3.91 18.70 -6.86
C LYS A 75 -4.51 19.22 -8.16
N TYR A 76 -4.40 20.44 -8.41
CA TYR A 76 -4.89 21.00 -9.60
C TYR A 76 -4.71 22.33 -9.59
#